data_6cdd1397312b4ec1a777cd712f733441
#
_entry.id   6cdd1397312b4ec1a777cd712f733441
#
_cell.length_a   1.000
_cell.length_b   1.000
_cell.length_c   1.000
_cell.angle_alpha   90.00
_cell.angle_beta   90.00
_cell.angle_gamma   90.00
#
_symmetry.space_group_name_H-M   'P 1'
#
loop_
_entity.id
_entity.type
_entity.pdbx_description
1 polymer ?
#
loop_
_entity_poly.entity_id
_entity_poly.type
_entity_poly.pdbx_seq_one_letter_code
_entity_poly.pdbx_strand_id
1 'polypeptide(L)'
;MNVTGSGTVRLILNGVNIHCSNNAPIYVIDAKKTIIVLQAGTQNYVSDGESYVLEAGADEPNAAIFSKKDLTIYGTGLLSVDANYNDAISSKDGLIIKSGTITATAVDDGIRGKDYLIVKNGGITLNVGGDGLKSDDTENVTKGYVSVENGTLNIIAGGDGIDAETYAIIINGYLTITSGGGSNSIIAADASAKGIKGTVSVAIDNGDFNLNSAEDTIHSNGNVTINGGSFALSTGDDGIHADTYVEINGGTINITKSFEGLESAVVTINNGTILINSSDDGINIVENTDAPDDPFAPPAQGCWLHINGGYIVVSADADGIDTNGYMDMSGGVVIINGPTEMMNGAIDYGSGTFKITGGTIIAVGSSGMAQGPTATSTQYSVLVNLNSPQTPRLINLQKASGEVIFTFSPTKTFQSIVFSSPQLATGSYNLYLGGSSTGTATDGLYTGGTYTPGTKTLSPFTISSIVTTIGGGGGFFWP
;
A
#
# COMPACT_ATOMS: atom_id res chain seq x y z
N MET A 1 -28.41 -30.45 4.32
CA MET A 1 -29.04 -30.75 3.00
C MET A 1 -27.92 -31.24 2.07
N ASN A 2 -28.02 -32.49 1.62
CA ASN A 2 -27.08 -33.02 0.64
C ASN A 2 -27.59 -32.76 -0.79
N VAL A 3 -26.74 -32.22 -1.64
CA VAL A 3 -27.06 -31.87 -3.04
C VAL A 3 -26.29 -32.79 -3.95
N THR A 4 -27.02 -33.53 -4.79
CA THR A 4 -26.46 -34.46 -5.81
C THR A 4 -27.20 -34.27 -7.12
N GLY A 5 -26.47 -34.34 -8.23
CA GLY A 5 -27.06 -34.26 -9.57
C GLY A 5 -26.01 -34.25 -10.67
N SER A 6 -26.36 -34.80 -11.85
CA SER A 6 -25.46 -34.86 -13.03
C SER A 6 -25.39 -33.54 -13.83
N GLY A 7 -26.21 -32.54 -13.48
CA GLY A 7 -26.31 -31.27 -14.20
C GLY A 7 -26.12 -30.05 -13.29
N THR A 8 -26.59 -28.90 -13.77
CA THR A 8 -26.66 -27.71 -12.96
C THR A 8 -27.81 -27.79 -11.95
N VAL A 9 -27.49 -27.70 -10.67
CA VAL A 9 -28.51 -27.66 -9.60
C VAL A 9 -28.75 -26.19 -9.22
N ARG A 10 -30.03 -25.85 -9.02
CA ARG A 10 -30.43 -24.51 -8.55
C ARG A 10 -31.14 -24.64 -7.20
N LEU A 11 -30.58 -24.03 -6.18
CA LEU A 11 -31.19 -23.91 -4.85
C LEU A 11 -31.76 -22.50 -4.72
N ILE A 12 -33.06 -22.36 -4.49
CA ILE A 12 -33.69 -21.07 -4.25
C ILE A 12 -33.92 -20.94 -2.76
N LEU A 13 -33.21 -20.00 -2.13
CA LEU A 13 -33.43 -19.65 -0.72
C LEU A 13 -34.50 -18.56 -0.66
N ASN A 14 -35.62 -18.91 -0.07
CA ASN A 14 -36.80 -18.05 -0.01
C ASN A 14 -37.32 -17.95 1.43
N GLY A 15 -36.60 -17.22 2.27
CA GLY A 15 -36.95 -17.04 3.69
C GLY A 15 -36.72 -18.30 4.51
N VAL A 16 -35.59 -18.97 4.29
CA VAL A 16 -35.26 -20.23 4.97
C VAL A 16 -34.36 -20.01 6.19
N ASN A 17 -34.48 -20.92 7.17
CA ASN A 17 -33.53 -21.07 8.26
C ASN A 17 -33.07 -22.53 8.25
N ILE A 18 -31.80 -22.77 7.88
CA ILE A 18 -31.21 -24.10 7.75
C ILE A 18 -30.12 -24.26 8.79
N HIS A 19 -30.31 -25.19 9.71
CA HIS A 19 -29.32 -25.53 10.74
C HIS A 19 -28.94 -27.00 10.67
N CYS A 20 -27.65 -27.28 10.90
CA CYS A 20 -27.14 -28.65 11.07
C CYS A 20 -26.07 -28.66 12.18
N SER A 21 -26.36 -29.40 13.27
CA SER A 21 -25.50 -29.37 14.48
C SER A 21 -24.20 -30.18 14.35
N ASN A 22 -24.04 -31.00 13.31
CA ASN A 22 -22.91 -31.94 13.22
C ASN A 22 -22.39 -32.16 11.80
N ASN A 23 -22.74 -31.34 10.84
CA ASN A 23 -22.27 -31.38 9.46
C ASN A 23 -22.62 -30.08 8.73
N ALA A 24 -22.18 -29.92 7.49
CA ALA A 24 -22.53 -28.79 6.63
C ALA A 24 -24.06 -28.70 6.43
N PRO A 25 -24.72 -27.59 6.80
CA PRO A 25 -26.14 -27.37 6.51
C PRO A 25 -26.47 -27.48 5.02
N ILE A 26 -25.60 -26.97 4.14
CA ILE A 26 -25.69 -27.14 2.68
C ILE A 26 -24.40 -27.80 2.19
N TYR A 27 -24.50 -29.05 1.76
CA TYR A 27 -23.38 -29.85 1.26
C TYR A 27 -23.64 -30.26 -0.20
N VAL A 28 -22.90 -29.68 -1.13
CA VAL A 28 -22.91 -30.09 -2.54
C VAL A 28 -21.88 -31.20 -2.73
N ILE A 29 -22.35 -32.45 -2.77
CA ILE A 29 -21.50 -33.64 -2.89
C ILE A 29 -21.09 -33.83 -4.35
N ASP A 30 -22.09 -33.74 -5.27
CA ASP A 30 -21.87 -33.89 -6.69
C ASP A 30 -22.91 -33.09 -7.49
N ALA A 31 -22.42 -32.27 -8.42
CA ALA A 31 -23.22 -31.56 -9.41
C ALA A 31 -22.24 -31.00 -10.47
N LYS A 32 -22.70 -30.79 -11.71
CA LYS A 32 -21.83 -30.08 -12.67
C LYS A 32 -21.53 -28.65 -12.19
N LYS A 33 -22.53 -28.02 -11.57
CA LYS A 33 -22.47 -26.66 -10.99
C LYS A 33 -23.65 -26.46 -10.06
N THR A 34 -23.45 -25.78 -8.96
CA THR A 34 -24.54 -25.35 -8.07
C THR A 34 -24.73 -23.83 -8.12
N ILE A 35 -26.00 -23.44 -8.18
CA ILE A 35 -26.39 -22.03 -8.16
C ILE A 35 -27.31 -21.79 -6.97
N ILE A 36 -26.90 -20.97 -6.02
CA ILE A 36 -27.73 -20.50 -4.91
C ILE A 36 -28.37 -19.18 -5.33
N VAL A 37 -29.70 -19.12 -5.30
CA VAL A 37 -30.48 -17.93 -5.62
C VAL A 37 -31.05 -17.36 -4.34
N LEU A 38 -30.68 -16.12 -4.02
CA LEU A 38 -31.23 -15.36 -2.91
C LEU A 38 -32.50 -14.63 -3.38
N GLN A 39 -33.66 -15.18 -3.04
CA GLN A 39 -34.94 -14.62 -3.48
C GLN A 39 -35.12 -13.19 -2.99
N ALA A 40 -35.57 -12.31 -3.87
CA ALA A 40 -35.77 -10.90 -3.57
C ALA A 40 -36.69 -10.67 -2.36
N GLY A 41 -36.28 -9.78 -1.46
CA GLY A 41 -37.04 -9.38 -0.28
C GLY A 41 -37.04 -10.45 0.84
N THR A 42 -36.21 -11.48 0.73
CA THR A 42 -36.11 -12.54 1.78
C THR A 42 -34.83 -12.44 2.58
N GLN A 43 -34.88 -12.95 3.81
CA GLN A 43 -33.74 -13.16 4.69
C GLN A 43 -33.57 -14.66 4.87
N ASN A 44 -32.39 -15.16 4.61
CA ASN A 44 -32.05 -16.57 4.67
C ASN A 44 -30.90 -16.75 5.69
N TYR A 45 -31.03 -17.78 6.51
CA TYR A 45 -30.09 -18.08 7.58
C TYR A 45 -29.57 -19.50 7.40
N VAL A 46 -28.25 -19.65 7.49
CA VAL A 46 -27.57 -20.94 7.45
C VAL A 46 -26.62 -20.98 8.64
N SER A 47 -26.70 -22.01 9.46
CA SER A 47 -25.78 -22.16 10.59
C SER A 47 -25.42 -23.63 10.82
N ASP A 48 -24.18 -23.88 11.23
CA ASP A 48 -23.70 -25.18 11.64
C ASP A 48 -23.47 -25.29 13.15
N GLY A 49 -22.93 -26.42 13.60
CA GLY A 49 -22.50 -26.63 14.97
C GLY A 49 -20.98 -26.64 15.08
N GLU A 50 -20.47 -26.61 16.31
CA GLU A 50 -19.04 -26.52 16.63
C GLU A 50 -18.21 -27.76 16.23
N SER A 51 -18.85 -28.85 15.81
CA SER A 51 -18.14 -30.09 15.43
C SER A 51 -18.89 -30.85 14.36
N TYR A 52 -18.16 -31.45 13.42
CA TYR A 52 -18.72 -32.29 12.39
C TYR A 52 -18.44 -33.78 12.63
N VAL A 53 -19.39 -34.62 12.27
CA VAL A 53 -19.21 -36.06 12.25
C VAL A 53 -18.88 -36.48 10.80
N LEU A 54 -17.59 -36.55 10.52
CA LEU A 54 -17.07 -36.93 9.22
C LEU A 54 -16.85 -38.43 9.10
N GLU A 55 -16.81 -38.98 7.87
CA GLU A 55 -16.40 -40.35 7.62
C GLU A 55 -14.94 -40.54 8.06
N ALA A 56 -14.55 -41.74 8.40
CA ALA A 56 -13.22 -42.06 8.88
C ALA A 56 -12.16 -41.69 7.81
N GLY A 57 -11.27 -40.73 8.15
CA GLY A 57 -10.21 -40.24 7.27
C GLY A 57 -10.65 -39.16 6.29
N ALA A 58 -11.89 -38.67 6.37
CA ALA A 58 -12.33 -37.49 5.62
C ALA A 58 -12.04 -36.19 6.40
N ASP A 59 -11.69 -35.17 5.67
CA ASP A 59 -11.48 -33.78 6.14
C ASP A 59 -12.56 -32.81 5.60
N GLU A 60 -13.54 -33.33 4.88
CA GLU A 60 -14.64 -32.59 4.24
C GLU A 60 -16.02 -33.15 4.60
N PRO A 61 -17.07 -32.31 4.63
CA PRO A 61 -17.05 -30.85 4.37
C PRO A 61 -16.42 -30.07 5.54
N ASN A 62 -15.89 -28.87 5.25
CA ASN A 62 -15.30 -27.98 6.24
C ASN A 62 -15.90 -26.56 6.23
N ALA A 63 -17.13 -26.39 5.75
CA ALA A 63 -17.82 -25.10 5.73
C ALA A 63 -19.32 -25.27 5.96
N ALA A 64 -19.99 -24.23 6.46
CA ALA A 64 -21.45 -24.24 6.60
C ALA A 64 -22.17 -24.35 5.25
N ILE A 65 -21.64 -23.70 4.21
CA ILE A 65 -22.04 -23.94 2.81
C ILE A 65 -20.82 -24.49 2.07
N PHE A 66 -20.82 -25.79 1.82
CA PHE A 66 -19.70 -26.48 1.21
C PHE A 66 -20.05 -27.07 -0.15
N SER A 67 -19.21 -26.83 -1.17
CA SER A 67 -19.36 -27.39 -2.50
C SER A 67 -18.08 -28.09 -2.98
N LYS A 68 -18.23 -29.34 -3.46
CA LYS A 68 -17.14 -30.04 -4.17
C LYS A 68 -16.96 -29.59 -5.62
N LYS A 69 -17.85 -28.70 -6.12
CA LYS A 69 -17.90 -28.25 -7.50
C LYS A 69 -18.21 -26.77 -7.57
N ASP A 70 -18.11 -26.19 -8.74
CA ASP A 70 -18.43 -24.79 -8.98
C ASP A 70 -19.66 -24.30 -8.23
N LEU A 71 -19.51 -23.22 -7.50
CA LEU A 71 -20.58 -22.56 -6.78
C LEU A 71 -20.81 -21.13 -7.30
N THR A 72 -22.08 -20.79 -7.52
CA THR A 72 -22.46 -19.41 -7.84
C THR A 72 -23.56 -18.95 -6.90
N ILE A 73 -23.43 -17.76 -6.34
CA ILE A 73 -24.44 -17.11 -5.51
C ILE A 73 -24.92 -15.85 -6.22
N TYR A 74 -26.23 -15.66 -6.34
CA TYR A 74 -26.80 -14.43 -6.88
C TYR A 74 -28.22 -14.17 -6.36
N GLY A 75 -28.73 -12.97 -6.58
CA GLY A 75 -30.06 -12.51 -6.19
C GLY A 75 -29.97 -11.18 -5.47
N THR A 76 -31.08 -10.74 -4.88
CA THR A 76 -31.17 -9.48 -4.12
C THR A 76 -31.67 -9.71 -2.69
N GLY A 77 -31.82 -10.97 -2.28
CA GLY A 77 -32.11 -11.34 -0.89
C GLY A 77 -30.84 -11.27 -0.02
N LEU A 78 -31.05 -11.46 1.28
CA LEU A 78 -29.98 -11.53 2.29
C LEU A 78 -29.66 -13.01 2.57
N LEU A 79 -28.38 -13.32 2.73
CA LEU A 79 -27.87 -14.58 3.26
C LEU A 79 -27.00 -14.28 4.49
N SER A 80 -27.39 -14.81 5.64
CA SER A 80 -26.57 -14.82 6.86
C SER A 80 -26.02 -16.22 7.08
N VAL A 81 -24.71 -16.33 7.30
CA VAL A 81 -24.03 -17.61 7.56
C VAL A 81 -23.29 -17.51 8.89
N ASP A 82 -23.64 -18.40 9.82
CA ASP A 82 -22.93 -18.55 11.09
C ASP A 82 -22.20 -19.90 11.09
N ALA A 83 -20.90 -19.86 10.76
CA ALA A 83 -20.06 -21.04 10.71
C ALA A 83 -19.29 -21.19 12.04
N ASN A 84 -19.69 -22.17 12.81
CA ASN A 84 -19.14 -22.43 14.13
C ASN A 84 -18.09 -23.56 14.12
N TYR A 85 -17.91 -24.25 12.98
CA TYR A 85 -16.93 -25.32 12.80
C TYR A 85 -15.65 -24.83 12.13
N ASN A 86 -15.75 -24.21 10.94
CA ASN A 86 -14.61 -23.77 10.15
C ASN A 86 -15.03 -22.61 9.22
N ASP A 87 -15.00 -22.79 7.88
CA ASP A 87 -15.31 -21.74 6.89
C ASP A 87 -16.80 -21.43 6.82
N ALA A 88 -17.17 -20.23 6.39
CA ALA A 88 -18.58 -19.92 6.17
C ALA A 88 -19.07 -20.49 4.82
N ILE A 89 -18.40 -20.15 3.71
CA ILE A 89 -18.77 -20.58 2.36
C ILE A 89 -17.51 -21.07 1.64
N SER A 90 -17.46 -22.33 1.25
CA SER A 90 -16.30 -22.92 0.58
C SER A 90 -16.68 -23.73 -0.66
N SER A 91 -15.87 -23.58 -1.72
CA SER A 91 -15.92 -24.39 -2.93
C SER A 91 -14.56 -24.99 -3.25
N LYS A 92 -14.52 -26.27 -3.57
CA LYS A 92 -13.28 -26.97 -4.00
C LYS A 92 -12.89 -26.66 -5.44
N ASP A 93 -13.81 -26.09 -6.21
CA ASP A 93 -13.59 -25.57 -7.56
C ASP A 93 -13.77 -24.02 -7.52
N GLY A 94 -14.33 -23.40 -8.54
CA GLY A 94 -14.54 -21.95 -8.56
C GLY A 94 -15.77 -21.49 -7.74
N LEU A 95 -15.67 -20.29 -7.16
CA LEU A 95 -16.77 -19.62 -6.49
C LEU A 95 -17.03 -18.25 -7.08
N ILE A 96 -18.28 -17.97 -7.45
CA ILE A 96 -18.67 -16.66 -8.01
C ILE A 96 -19.82 -16.07 -7.20
N ILE A 97 -19.63 -14.88 -6.63
CA ILE A 97 -20.68 -14.06 -6.07
C ILE A 97 -21.05 -13.01 -7.11
N LYS A 98 -22.22 -13.16 -7.72
CA LYS A 98 -22.69 -12.20 -8.74
C LYS A 98 -23.42 -11.02 -8.17
N SER A 99 -24.13 -11.22 -7.06
CA SER A 99 -24.90 -10.20 -6.36
C SER A 99 -25.50 -10.78 -5.07
N GLY A 100 -26.08 -9.94 -4.24
CA GLY A 100 -26.75 -10.28 -2.99
C GLY A 100 -26.13 -9.52 -1.81
N THR A 101 -26.80 -9.67 -0.66
CA THR A 101 -26.22 -9.20 0.62
C THR A 101 -25.84 -10.43 1.42
N ILE A 102 -24.56 -10.60 1.68
CA ILE A 102 -24.00 -11.74 2.43
C ILE A 102 -23.39 -11.20 3.70
N THR A 103 -23.79 -11.74 4.85
CA THR A 103 -23.14 -11.52 6.13
C THR A 103 -22.68 -12.85 6.66
N ALA A 104 -21.42 -12.99 7.05
CA ALA A 104 -20.91 -14.23 7.59
C ALA A 104 -20.02 -14.03 8.82
N THR A 105 -20.14 -14.95 9.77
CA THR A 105 -19.15 -15.21 10.81
C THR A 105 -18.56 -16.60 10.58
N ALA A 106 -17.26 -16.77 10.83
CA ALA A 106 -16.59 -18.06 10.69
C ALA A 106 -15.47 -18.21 11.74
N VAL A 107 -15.19 -19.45 12.10
CA VAL A 107 -14.04 -19.78 12.94
C VAL A 107 -12.74 -19.62 12.17
N ASP A 108 -12.77 -19.95 10.86
CA ASP A 108 -11.65 -19.84 9.93
C ASP A 108 -12.02 -18.89 8.77
N ASP A 109 -11.97 -19.31 7.52
CA ASP A 109 -12.15 -18.45 6.37
C ASP A 109 -13.62 -18.01 6.13
N GLY A 110 -13.78 -16.80 5.62
CA GLY A 110 -15.11 -16.28 5.29
C GLY A 110 -15.67 -16.90 4.02
N ILE A 111 -15.07 -16.58 2.89
CA ILE A 111 -15.52 -17.08 1.57
C ILE A 111 -14.30 -17.57 0.81
N ARG A 112 -14.30 -18.87 0.50
CA ARG A 112 -13.19 -19.55 -0.15
C ARG A 112 -13.62 -20.24 -1.45
N GLY A 113 -12.90 -19.97 -2.53
CA GLY A 113 -13.00 -20.71 -3.78
C GLY A 113 -11.62 -21.22 -4.19
N LYS A 114 -11.38 -22.54 -4.15
CA LYS A 114 -10.03 -23.07 -4.36
C LYS A 114 -9.44 -22.63 -5.70
N ASP A 115 -10.16 -22.87 -6.80
CA ASP A 115 -9.67 -22.52 -8.14
C ASP A 115 -9.65 -21.00 -8.37
N TYR A 116 -10.71 -20.35 -7.94
CA TYR A 116 -10.87 -18.90 -8.00
C TYR A 116 -12.04 -18.43 -7.14
N LEU A 117 -11.95 -17.20 -6.66
CA LEU A 117 -13.06 -16.49 -6.07
C LEU A 117 -13.31 -15.18 -6.84
N ILE A 118 -14.52 -15.02 -7.40
CA ILE A 118 -14.90 -13.81 -8.14
C ILE A 118 -16.10 -13.15 -7.46
N VAL A 119 -15.91 -11.91 -7.00
CA VAL A 119 -16.97 -11.03 -6.53
C VAL A 119 -17.31 -10.02 -7.64
N LYS A 120 -18.43 -10.25 -8.33
CA LYS A 120 -18.87 -9.35 -9.41
C LYS A 120 -19.55 -8.10 -8.88
N ASN A 121 -20.35 -8.25 -7.83
CA ASN A 121 -21.05 -7.16 -7.14
C ASN A 121 -21.74 -7.73 -5.89
N GLY A 122 -22.23 -6.84 -5.02
CA GLY A 122 -23.00 -7.17 -3.81
C GLY A 122 -22.49 -6.45 -2.57
N GLY A 123 -23.19 -6.68 -1.46
CA GLY A 123 -22.75 -6.26 -0.15
C GLY A 123 -22.24 -7.47 0.63
N ILE A 124 -20.98 -7.50 1.02
CA ILE A 124 -20.37 -8.59 1.77
C ILE A 124 -19.86 -8.03 3.09
N THR A 125 -20.29 -8.64 4.19
CA THR A 125 -19.80 -8.31 5.53
C THR A 125 -19.31 -9.57 6.20
N LEU A 126 -18.03 -9.62 6.55
CA LEU A 126 -17.36 -10.77 7.15
C LEU A 126 -16.74 -10.39 8.50
N ASN A 127 -16.88 -11.30 9.48
CA ASN A 127 -16.16 -11.25 10.75
C ASN A 127 -15.66 -12.67 11.04
N VAL A 128 -14.37 -12.93 10.77
CA VAL A 128 -13.82 -14.27 10.64
C VAL A 128 -12.48 -14.41 11.36
N GLY A 129 -12.17 -15.64 11.77
CA GLY A 129 -10.92 -15.94 12.48
C GLY A 129 -9.72 -16.15 11.55
N GLY A 130 -9.95 -16.63 10.33
CA GLY A 130 -8.98 -16.79 9.24
C GLY A 130 -9.04 -15.64 8.25
N ASP A 131 -8.99 -15.97 6.94
CA ASP A 131 -9.00 -15.00 5.86
C ASP A 131 -10.41 -14.57 5.45
N GLY A 132 -10.57 -13.33 5.04
CA GLY A 132 -11.88 -12.84 4.60
C GLY A 132 -12.34 -13.47 3.29
N LEU A 133 -11.61 -13.21 2.22
CA LEU A 133 -11.78 -13.79 0.88
C LEU A 133 -10.52 -14.55 0.50
N LYS A 134 -10.67 -15.83 0.12
CA LYS A 134 -9.51 -16.71 -0.13
C LYS A 134 -9.62 -17.49 -1.43
N SER A 135 -8.48 -17.67 -2.10
CA SER A 135 -8.29 -18.64 -3.19
C SER A 135 -6.89 -19.25 -3.13
N ASP A 136 -6.79 -20.57 -3.05
CA ASP A 136 -5.60 -21.26 -2.60
C ASP A 136 -5.19 -22.48 -3.47
N ASP A 137 -5.45 -22.45 -4.78
CA ASP A 137 -4.92 -23.47 -5.70
C ASP A 137 -3.42 -23.25 -5.96
N THR A 138 -2.59 -24.08 -5.34
CA THR A 138 -1.12 -24.10 -5.51
C THR A 138 -0.65 -24.94 -6.69
N GLU A 139 -1.54 -25.72 -7.31
CA GLU A 139 -1.16 -26.70 -8.35
C GLU A 139 -1.18 -26.11 -9.76
N ASN A 140 -2.01 -25.07 -9.97
CA ASN A 140 -2.21 -24.49 -11.30
C ASN A 140 -2.05 -22.96 -11.28
N VAL A 141 -1.00 -22.45 -11.89
CA VAL A 141 -0.68 -21.02 -11.96
C VAL A 141 -1.74 -20.13 -12.62
N THR A 142 -2.76 -20.72 -13.27
CA THR A 142 -3.90 -19.98 -13.84
C THR A 142 -5.11 -19.97 -12.90
N LYS A 143 -4.99 -20.58 -11.73
CA LYS A 143 -5.97 -20.65 -10.66
C LYS A 143 -5.45 -19.98 -9.39
N GLY A 144 -6.14 -20.12 -8.28
CA GLY A 144 -5.74 -19.54 -7.00
C GLY A 144 -5.87 -18.01 -6.97
N TYR A 145 -6.76 -17.42 -7.76
CA TYR A 145 -6.91 -15.96 -7.81
C TYR A 145 -8.21 -15.47 -7.18
N VAL A 146 -8.15 -14.27 -6.61
CA VAL A 146 -9.32 -13.53 -6.15
C VAL A 146 -9.54 -12.32 -7.07
N SER A 147 -10.77 -12.15 -7.57
CA SER A 147 -11.14 -10.98 -8.35
C SER A 147 -12.34 -10.27 -7.75
N VAL A 148 -12.22 -8.97 -7.50
CA VAL A 148 -13.33 -8.09 -7.10
C VAL A 148 -13.61 -7.13 -8.25
N GLU A 149 -14.72 -7.39 -8.98
CA GLU A 149 -15.12 -6.53 -10.10
C GLU A 149 -15.82 -5.26 -9.61
N ASN A 150 -16.63 -5.37 -8.55
CA ASN A 150 -17.33 -4.28 -7.87
C ASN A 150 -17.98 -4.80 -6.57
N GLY A 151 -18.55 -3.89 -5.76
CA GLY A 151 -19.31 -4.21 -4.56
C GLY A 151 -18.90 -3.39 -3.36
N THR A 152 -19.55 -3.67 -2.22
CA THR A 152 -19.18 -3.11 -0.92
C THR A 152 -18.76 -4.25 0.00
N LEU A 153 -17.49 -4.28 0.36
CA LEU A 153 -16.87 -5.31 1.19
C LEU A 153 -16.47 -4.70 2.53
N ASN A 154 -17.02 -5.24 3.62
CA ASN A 154 -16.62 -4.92 4.99
C ASN A 154 -16.07 -6.19 5.63
N ILE A 155 -14.78 -6.25 5.86
CA ILE A 155 -14.09 -7.45 6.30
C ILE A 155 -13.33 -7.16 7.60
N ILE A 156 -13.59 -7.97 8.60
CA ILE A 156 -12.78 -8.12 9.80
C ILE A 156 -12.25 -9.55 9.78
N ALA A 157 -10.95 -9.70 9.59
CA ALA A 157 -10.27 -10.99 9.46
C ALA A 157 -9.19 -11.13 10.56
N GLY A 158 -9.07 -12.32 11.11
CA GLY A 158 -7.95 -12.66 11.98
C GLY A 158 -6.67 -12.89 11.19
N GLY A 159 -6.79 -13.40 9.97
CA GLY A 159 -5.77 -13.53 8.94
C GLY A 159 -5.79 -12.36 7.94
N ASP A 160 -5.58 -12.68 6.67
CA ASP A 160 -5.58 -11.71 5.57
C ASP A 160 -7.01 -11.25 5.21
N GLY A 161 -7.18 -10.01 4.82
CA GLY A 161 -8.49 -9.54 4.35
C GLY A 161 -8.89 -10.19 3.02
N ILE A 162 -7.96 -10.20 2.07
CA ILE A 162 -8.03 -10.92 0.79
C ILE A 162 -6.71 -11.68 0.62
N ASP A 163 -6.78 -13.00 0.49
CA ASP A 163 -5.64 -13.90 0.25
C ASP A 163 -5.80 -14.63 -1.08
N ALA A 164 -4.90 -14.37 -2.02
CA ALA A 164 -4.85 -15.04 -3.32
C ALA A 164 -3.49 -15.73 -3.49
N GLU A 165 -3.51 -17.04 -3.71
CA GLU A 165 -2.30 -17.82 -4.00
C GLU A 165 -1.58 -17.34 -5.26
N THR A 166 -2.31 -16.74 -6.21
CA THR A 166 -1.70 -16.19 -7.41
C THR A 166 -1.96 -14.69 -7.56
N TYR A 167 -3.15 -14.29 -7.98
CA TYR A 167 -3.45 -12.90 -8.34
C TYR A 167 -4.60 -12.35 -7.51
N ALA A 168 -4.39 -11.21 -6.85
CA ALA A 168 -5.47 -10.38 -6.31
C ALA A 168 -5.77 -9.25 -7.29
N ILE A 169 -6.96 -9.28 -7.90
CA ILE A 169 -7.35 -8.36 -8.97
C ILE A 169 -8.56 -7.54 -8.51
N ILE A 170 -8.37 -6.24 -8.30
CA ILE A 170 -9.45 -5.34 -7.89
C ILE A 170 -9.73 -4.36 -9.02
N ILE A 171 -10.87 -4.53 -9.68
CA ILE A 171 -11.28 -3.65 -10.78
C ILE A 171 -11.92 -2.38 -10.22
N ASN A 172 -12.81 -2.54 -9.23
CA ASN A 172 -13.49 -1.44 -8.54
C ASN A 172 -14.16 -1.96 -7.26
N GLY A 173 -14.66 -1.05 -6.41
CA GLY A 173 -15.43 -1.37 -5.20
C GLY A 173 -15.16 -0.43 -4.05
N TYR A 174 -15.92 -0.64 -2.96
CA TYR A 174 -15.72 0.00 -1.67
C TYR A 174 -15.25 -1.07 -0.68
N LEU A 175 -13.98 -1.05 -0.32
CA LEU A 175 -13.36 -2.06 0.54
C LEU A 175 -12.94 -1.44 1.87
N THR A 176 -13.56 -1.90 2.95
CA THR A 176 -13.13 -1.62 4.32
C THR A 176 -12.64 -2.92 4.94
N ILE A 177 -11.36 -3.00 5.24
CA ILE A 177 -10.71 -4.21 5.72
C ILE A 177 -9.94 -3.91 7.00
N THR A 178 -10.15 -4.75 8.01
CA THR A 178 -9.29 -4.82 9.20
C THR A 178 -8.77 -6.24 9.31
N SER A 179 -7.45 -6.42 9.25
CA SER A 179 -6.77 -7.71 9.32
C SER A 179 -5.84 -7.78 10.53
N GLY A 180 -5.82 -8.94 11.21
CA GLY A 180 -5.00 -9.17 12.39
C GLY A 180 -5.29 -8.24 13.57
N GLY A 181 -6.47 -7.61 13.63
CA GLY A 181 -6.84 -6.61 14.65
C GLY A 181 -6.33 -5.19 14.34
N GLY A 182 -5.72 -4.96 13.18
CA GLY A 182 -5.28 -3.66 12.66
C GLY A 182 -3.89 -3.22 13.11
N SER A 183 -3.48 -2.08 12.64
CA SER A 183 -2.11 -1.51 12.67
C SER A 183 -1.46 -1.29 14.03
N ASN A 184 -2.19 -1.48 15.11
CA ASN A 184 -1.65 -1.40 16.48
C ASN A 184 -1.57 -2.77 17.16
N SER A 185 -1.95 -3.83 16.46
CA SER A 185 -1.92 -5.19 16.97
C SER A 185 -0.56 -5.82 16.76
N ILE A 186 -0.21 -6.71 17.66
CA ILE A 186 0.97 -7.57 17.54
C ILE A 186 0.43 -8.97 17.28
N ILE A 187 0.84 -9.56 16.19
CA ILE A 187 0.48 -10.93 15.80
C ILE A 187 1.66 -11.89 16.03
N ALA A 188 1.40 -13.18 15.95
CA ALA A 188 2.46 -14.17 16.03
C ALA A 188 3.38 -14.06 14.79
N ALA A 189 4.67 -14.34 14.97
CA ALA A 189 5.67 -14.15 13.90
C ALA A 189 5.47 -15.07 12.67
N ASP A 190 4.67 -16.12 12.80
CA ASP A 190 4.28 -17.04 11.72
C ASP A 190 2.85 -16.84 11.20
N ALA A 191 2.16 -15.81 11.69
CA ALA A 191 0.83 -15.44 11.21
C ALA A 191 0.94 -14.49 10.01
N SER A 192 -0.07 -14.53 9.13
CA SER A 192 -0.29 -13.54 8.08
C SER A 192 -1.54 -12.71 8.39
N ALA A 193 -1.45 -11.40 8.27
CA ALA A 193 -2.57 -10.50 8.53
C ALA A 193 -2.49 -9.23 7.66
N LYS A 194 -2.36 -9.46 6.36
CA LYS A 194 -2.29 -8.43 5.32
C LYS A 194 -3.68 -7.96 4.90
N GLY A 195 -3.79 -6.74 4.41
CA GLY A 195 -5.07 -6.23 3.91
C GLY A 195 -5.48 -6.92 2.61
N ILE A 196 -4.65 -6.81 1.58
CA ILE A 196 -4.81 -7.46 0.27
C ILE A 196 -3.49 -8.12 -0.09
N LYS A 197 -3.52 -9.44 -0.28
CA LYS A 197 -2.35 -10.25 -0.64
C LYS A 197 -2.59 -10.99 -1.95
N GLY A 198 -1.62 -10.94 -2.83
CA GLY A 198 -1.54 -11.75 -4.03
C GLY A 198 -0.11 -12.23 -4.22
N THR A 199 0.11 -13.54 -4.06
CA THR A 199 1.49 -14.07 -4.05
C THR A 199 2.26 -13.75 -5.34
N VAL A 200 1.61 -13.87 -6.51
CA VAL A 200 2.24 -13.55 -7.81
C VAL A 200 2.10 -12.06 -8.13
N SER A 201 0.90 -11.50 -7.96
CA SER A 201 0.73 -10.06 -8.08
C SER A 201 -0.60 -9.55 -7.50
N VAL A 202 -0.58 -8.26 -7.15
CA VAL A 202 -1.77 -7.45 -6.86
C VAL A 202 -1.94 -6.42 -7.96
N ALA A 203 -3.13 -6.36 -8.57
CA ALA A 203 -3.49 -5.35 -9.56
C ALA A 203 -4.77 -4.63 -9.15
N ILE A 204 -4.70 -3.30 -9.02
CA ILE A 204 -5.82 -2.45 -8.62
C ILE A 204 -6.06 -1.39 -9.68
N ASP A 205 -7.22 -1.47 -10.36
CA ASP A 205 -7.58 -0.50 -11.40
C ASP A 205 -8.22 0.75 -10.80
N ASN A 206 -9.15 0.58 -9.85
CA ASN A 206 -9.87 1.67 -9.19
C ASN A 206 -10.58 1.17 -7.92
N GLY A 207 -11.21 2.06 -7.17
CA GLY A 207 -12.00 1.77 -5.97
C GLY A 207 -11.70 2.72 -4.83
N ASP A 208 -12.45 2.54 -3.72
CA ASP A 208 -12.24 3.25 -2.47
C ASP A 208 -11.83 2.25 -1.38
N PHE A 209 -10.67 2.45 -0.80
CA PHE A 209 -10.04 1.52 0.13
C PHE A 209 -9.81 2.17 1.48
N ASN A 210 -10.26 1.51 2.54
CA ASN A 210 -9.90 1.82 3.92
C ASN A 210 -9.32 0.54 4.54
N LEU A 211 -7.99 0.42 4.55
CA LEU A 211 -7.29 -0.77 5.00
C LEU A 211 -6.55 -0.48 6.30
N ASN A 212 -6.75 -1.35 7.29
CA ASN A 212 -6.09 -1.30 8.59
C ASN A 212 -5.57 -2.69 8.95
N SER A 213 -4.27 -2.92 8.80
CA SER A 213 -3.65 -4.25 8.86
C SER A 213 -2.60 -4.34 9.97
N ALA A 214 -2.43 -5.52 10.56
CA ALA A 214 -1.36 -5.74 11.52
C ALA A 214 0.01 -5.93 10.84
N GLU A 215 0.01 -6.44 9.61
CA GLU A 215 1.13 -6.43 8.65
C GLU A 215 0.80 -5.48 7.49
N ASP A 216 1.33 -5.70 6.29
CA ASP A 216 1.18 -4.82 5.13
C ASP A 216 -0.28 -4.58 4.74
N THR A 217 -0.58 -3.39 4.26
CA THR A 217 -1.94 -3.19 3.73
C THR A 217 -2.12 -3.79 2.34
N ILE A 218 -1.10 -3.72 1.49
CA ILE A 218 -1.09 -4.33 0.15
C ILE A 218 0.25 -5.04 -0.04
N HIS A 219 0.21 -6.36 -0.28
CA HIS A 219 1.40 -7.19 -0.34
C HIS A 219 1.43 -8.11 -1.56
N SER A 220 2.61 -8.28 -2.15
CA SER A 220 2.90 -9.31 -3.15
C SER A 220 4.34 -9.79 -3.07
N ASN A 221 4.55 -11.11 -3.13
CA ASN A 221 5.89 -11.65 -3.37
C ASN A 221 6.41 -11.40 -4.80
N GLY A 222 5.58 -10.91 -5.69
CA GLY A 222 5.97 -10.49 -7.03
C GLY A 222 5.76 -8.99 -7.23
N ASN A 223 4.64 -8.61 -7.83
CA ASN A 223 4.41 -7.24 -8.27
C ASN A 223 3.13 -6.63 -7.69
N VAL A 224 3.15 -5.33 -7.43
CA VAL A 224 1.96 -4.53 -7.15
C VAL A 224 1.81 -3.45 -8.21
N THR A 225 0.63 -3.37 -8.85
CA THR A 225 0.29 -2.31 -9.81
C THR A 225 -0.98 -1.58 -9.37
N ILE A 226 -0.90 -0.27 -9.20
CA ILE A 226 -2.04 0.60 -8.86
C ILE A 226 -2.27 1.58 -10.00
N ASN A 227 -3.38 1.40 -10.72
CA ASN A 227 -3.77 2.26 -11.83
C ASN A 227 -4.58 3.50 -11.40
N GLY A 228 -5.31 3.40 -10.29
CA GLY A 228 -6.15 4.46 -9.75
C GLY A 228 -6.78 4.08 -8.43
N GLY A 229 -7.75 4.88 -7.97
CA GLY A 229 -8.47 4.66 -6.73
C GLY A 229 -8.11 5.64 -5.61
N SER A 230 -8.80 5.49 -4.48
CA SER A 230 -8.59 6.30 -3.27
C SER A 230 -8.29 5.38 -2.10
N PHE A 231 -7.15 5.58 -1.45
CA PHE A 231 -6.64 4.70 -0.41
C PHE A 231 -6.39 5.47 0.89
N ALA A 232 -6.97 4.97 1.97
CA ALA A 232 -6.60 5.31 3.35
C ALA A 232 -5.99 4.06 3.98
N LEU A 233 -4.68 4.06 4.18
CA LEU A 233 -3.90 2.92 4.63
C LEU A 233 -3.32 3.18 6.01
N SER A 234 -3.41 2.18 6.89
CA SER A 234 -2.77 2.18 8.21
C SER A 234 -2.28 0.77 8.50
N THR A 235 -1.03 0.61 8.84
CA THR A 235 -0.42 -0.71 8.98
C THR A 235 0.54 -0.79 10.16
N GLY A 236 0.77 -2.01 10.65
CA GLY A 236 1.81 -2.31 11.62
C GLY A 236 3.19 -2.51 10.97
N ASP A 237 3.21 -2.79 9.66
CA ASP A 237 4.39 -3.01 8.83
C ASP A 237 4.36 -2.05 7.63
N ASP A 238 4.38 -2.51 6.38
CA ASP A 238 4.53 -1.62 5.24
C ASP A 238 3.19 -1.21 4.61
N GLY A 239 3.18 0.03 4.12
CA GLY A 239 2.01 0.55 3.42
C GLY A 239 1.71 -0.25 2.16
N ILE A 240 2.67 -0.37 1.27
CA ILE A 240 2.61 -1.17 0.04
C ILE A 240 3.96 -1.86 -0.14
N HIS A 241 3.94 -3.19 -0.11
CA HIS A 241 5.13 -4.03 -0.28
C HIS A 241 5.03 -4.92 -1.52
N ALA A 242 6.12 -5.02 -2.26
CA ALA A 242 6.30 -6.04 -3.30
C ALA A 242 7.76 -6.47 -3.39
N ASP A 243 8.04 -7.76 -3.40
CA ASP A 243 9.44 -8.24 -3.45
C ASP A 243 10.16 -7.76 -4.74
N THR A 244 9.42 -7.60 -5.85
CA THR A 244 10.05 -7.32 -7.15
C THR A 244 9.76 -5.91 -7.67
N TYR A 245 8.47 -5.51 -7.70
CA TYR A 245 8.10 -4.28 -8.40
C TYR A 245 6.80 -3.66 -7.88
N VAL A 246 6.85 -2.38 -7.56
CA VAL A 246 5.67 -1.53 -7.29
C VAL A 246 5.52 -0.50 -8.40
N GLU A 247 4.37 -0.47 -9.08
CA GLU A 247 4.04 0.54 -10.09
C GLU A 247 2.78 1.32 -9.69
N ILE A 248 2.91 2.64 -9.61
CA ILE A 248 1.80 3.55 -9.31
C ILE A 248 1.57 4.44 -10.52
N ASN A 249 0.46 4.19 -11.23
CA ASN A 249 0.05 4.91 -12.43
C ASN A 249 -0.90 6.08 -12.14
N GLY A 250 -1.52 6.09 -10.94
CA GLY A 250 -2.45 7.13 -10.54
C GLY A 250 -3.10 6.85 -9.19
N GLY A 251 -4.17 7.60 -8.89
CA GLY A 251 -4.91 7.47 -7.64
C GLY A 251 -4.46 8.46 -6.55
N THR A 252 -5.13 8.36 -5.41
CA THR A 252 -4.79 9.10 -4.18
C THR A 252 -4.50 8.08 -3.09
N ILE A 253 -3.24 8.00 -2.67
CA ILE A 253 -2.76 7.05 -1.68
C ILE A 253 -2.34 7.84 -0.44
N ASN A 254 -3.01 7.59 0.68
CA ASN A 254 -2.71 8.21 1.97
C ASN A 254 -2.35 7.11 2.98
N ILE A 255 -1.05 6.93 3.21
CA ILE A 255 -0.49 6.04 4.22
C ILE A 255 -0.35 6.86 5.50
N THR A 256 -1.29 6.66 6.42
CA THR A 256 -1.40 7.47 7.65
C THR A 256 -0.51 6.96 8.77
N LYS A 257 -0.12 5.69 8.70
CA LYS A 257 0.80 5.01 9.60
C LYS A 257 1.36 3.78 8.90
N SER A 258 2.68 3.60 8.97
CA SER A 258 3.40 2.40 8.53
C SER A 258 4.74 2.28 9.25
N PHE A 259 5.40 1.14 9.13
CA PHE A 259 6.84 1.02 9.38
C PHE A 259 7.54 1.65 8.19
N GLU A 260 7.44 1.08 6.99
CA GLU A 260 7.83 1.73 5.74
C GLU A 260 6.61 2.13 4.89
N GLY A 261 6.78 3.17 4.08
CA GLY A 261 5.66 3.63 3.24
C GLY A 261 5.46 2.76 2.01
N LEU A 262 6.47 2.70 1.17
CA LEU A 262 6.55 1.86 -0.03
C LEU A 262 7.86 1.07 0.05
N GLU A 263 7.78 -0.25 -0.11
CA GLU A 263 8.95 -1.12 -0.16
C GLU A 263 8.93 -2.00 -1.40
N SER A 264 10.05 -2.05 -2.13
CA SER A 264 10.27 -3.00 -3.24
C SER A 264 11.69 -2.88 -3.81
N ALA A 265 12.15 -3.88 -4.54
CA ALA A 265 13.37 -3.77 -5.33
C ALA A 265 13.26 -2.66 -6.40
N VAL A 266 12.11 -2.54 -7.04
CA VAL A 266 11.86 -1.46 -8.02
C VAL A 266 10.55 -0.76 -7.71
N VAL A 267 10.59 0.56 -7.55
CA VAL A 267 9.39 1.39 -7.45
C VAL A 267 9.33 2.37 -8.62
N THR A 268 8.22 2.38 -9.33
CA THR A 268 7.95 3.36 -10.40
C THR A 268 6.69 4.15 -10.11
N ILE A 269 6.83 5.46 -9.99
CA ILE A 269 5.72 6.39 -9.78
C ILE A 269 5.52 7.21 -11.05
N ASN A 270 4.48 6.88 -11.82
CA ASN A 270 4.15 7.56 -13.05
C ASN A 270 3.24 8.78 -12.82
N ASN A 271 2.32 8.68 -11.85
CA ASN A 271 1.40 9.74 -11.48
C ASN A 271 0.72 9.42 -10.14
N GLY A 272 -0.19 10.29 -9.67
CA GLY A 272 -0.98 10.13 -8.45
C GLY A 272 -0.62 11.15 -7.38
N THR A 273 -1.39 11.12 -6.29
CA THR A 273 -1.10 11.85 -5.06
C THR A 273 -0.78 10.84 -3.98
N ILE A 274 0.44 10.87 -3.44
CA ILE A 274 0.95 9.89 -2.48
C ILE A 274 1.40 10.63 -1.24
N LEU A 275 0.75 10.37 -0.12
CA LEU A 275 1.07 10.93 1.19
C LEU A 275 1.52 9.80 2.09
N ILE A 276 2.72 9.89 2.63
CA ILE A 276 3.35 8.85 3.46
C ILE A 276 3.71 9.42 4.82
N ASN A 277 3.30 8.70 5.86
CA ASN A 277 3.77 8.90 7.23
C ASN A 277 4.27 7.56 7.78
N SER A 278 5.59 7.41 7.88
CA SER A 278 6.28 6.19 8.29
C SER A 278 7.09 6.41 9.58
N SER A 279 7.25 5.35 10.35
CA SER A 279 8.09 5.32 11.55
C SER A 279 9.52 4.89 11.27
N ASP A 280 9.77 4.34 10.09
CA ASP A 280 11.07 4.08 9.51
C ASP A 280 11.15 4.82 8.17
N ASP A 281 11.48 4.18 7.08
CA ASP A 281 11.70 4.85 5.80
C ASP A 281 10.39 5.21 5.07
N GLY A 282 10.43 6.31 4.33
CA GLY A 282 9.27 6.72 3.54
C GLY A 282 9.10 5.87 2.29
N ILE A 283 10.16 5.72 1.53
CA ILE A 283 10.27 4.84 0.36
C ILE A 283 11.59 4.08 0.49
N ASN A 284 11.51 2.77 0.65
CA ASN A 284 12.65 1.87 0.77
C ASN A 284 12.80 1.03 -0.50
N ILE A 285 13.97 1.10 -1.14
CA ILE A 285 14.29 0.38 -2.37
C ILE A 285 15.36 -0.67 -2.06
N VAL A 286 14.89 -1.88 -1.82
CA VAL A 286 15.72 -3.00 -1.36
C VAL A 286 15.33 -4.28 -2.10
N GLU A 287 16.33 -5.11 -2.43
CA GLU A 287 16.07 -6.47 -2.90
C GLU A 287 15.72 -7.35 -1.68
N ASN A 288 14.61 -8.10 -1.76
CA ASN A 288 14.27 -9.07 -0.75
C ASN A 288 15.30 -10.22 -0.77
N THR A 289 16.38 -10.07 0.00
CA THR A 289 17.45 -11.05 0.12
C THR A 289 17.73 -11.31 1.59
N ASP A 290 18.06 -12.59 1.92
CA ASP A 290 18.55 -12.97 3.26
C ASP A 290 19.97 -12.45 3.56
N ALA A 291 20.54 -11.61 2.70
CA ALA A 291 21.88 -11.08 2.88
C ALA A 291 21.86 -9.99 3.97
N PRO A 292 22.81 -9.99 4.91
CA PRO A 292 22.88 -8.89 5.88
C PRO A 292 23.26 -7.59 5.15
N ASP A 293 22.65 -6.49 5.58
CA ASP A 293 22.97 -5.15 5.09
C ASP A 293 24.46 -4.87 5.25
N ASP A 294 25.10 -4.54 4.14
CA ASP A 294 26.49 -4.07 4.12
C ASP A 294 26.49 -2.61 3.61
N PRO A 295 26.64 -1.62 4.48
CA PRO A 295 26.62 -0.21 4.07
C PRO A 295 27.77 0.18 3.12
N PHE A 296 28.72 -0.74 2.88
CA PHE A 296 29.81 -0.58 1.93
C PHE A 296 29.62 -1.42 0.65
N ALA A 297 28.49 -2.10 0.51
CA ALA A 297 28.20 -2.85 -0.70
C ALA A 297 28.18 -1.92 -1.93
N PRO A 298 28.57 -2.40 -3.11
CA PRO A 298 28.31 -1.67 -4.33
C PRO A 298 26.80 -1.54 -4.57
N PRO A 299 26.34 -0.51 -5.31
CA PRO A 299 24.91 -0.33 -5.57
C PRO A 299 24.30 -1.59 -6.17
N ALA A 300 23.18 -2.04 -5.63
CA ALA A 300 22.43 -3.17 -6.14
C ALA A 300 21.85 -2.82 -7.53
N GLN A 301 22.21 -3.59 -8.54
CA GLN A 301 21.83 -3.30 -9.94
C GLN A 301 20.34 -3.49 -10.18
N GLY A 302 19.65 -4.28 -9.33
CA GLY A 302 18.22 -4.51 -9.37
C GLY A 302 17.40 -3.44 -8.66
N CYS A 303 18.01 -2.61 -7.80
CA CYS A 303 17.31 -1.60 -6.99
C CYS A 303 17.17 -0.27 -7.74
N TRP A 304 15.91 0.13 -8.01
CA TRP A 304 15.62 1.36 -8.75
C TRP A 304 14.38 2.09 -8.21
N LEU A 305 14.50 3.39 -8.02
CA LEU A 305 13.36 4.29 -7.85
C LEU A 305 13.20 5.19 -9.08
N HIS A 306 12.09 5.06 -9.79
CA HIS A 306 11.73 5.90 -10.93
C HIS A 306 10.58 6.84 -10.59
N ILE A 307 10.81 8.16 -10.58
CA ILE A 307 9.77 9.18 -10.39
C ILE A 307 9.54 9.91 -11.70
N ASN A 308 8.49 9.50 -12.43
CA ASN A 308 8.11 10.09 -13.71
C ASN A 308 7.10 11.23 -13.57
N GLY A 309 6.34 11.26 -12.46
CA GLY A 309 5.30 12.24 -12.22
C GLY A 309 4.72 12.12 -10.82
N GLY A 310 3.52 12.69 -10.62
CA GLY A 310 2.79 12.64 -9.36
C GLY A 310 3.14 13.76 -8.38
N TYR A 311 2.42 13.74 -7.26
CA TYR A 311 2.62 14.62 -6.11
C TYR A 311 2.87 13.74 -4.88
N ILE A 312 4.08 13.74 -4.40
CA ILE A 312 4.56 12.82 -3.36
C ILE A 312 4.99 13.62 -2.15
N VAL A 313 4.42 13.30 -1.00
CA VAL A 313 4.77 13.93 0.29
C VAL A 313 5.16 12.83 1.26
N VAL A 314 6.36 12.92 1.79
CA VAL A 314 6.92 11.98 2.74
C VAL A 314 7.19 12.67 4.07
N SER A 315 6.77 12.01 5.15
CA SER A 315 7.14 12.31 6.53
C SER A 315 7.64 11.04 7.19
N ALA A 316 8.93 10.83 7.18
CA ALA A 316 9.61 9.63 7.70
C ALA A 316 10.38 9.96 8.99
N ASP A 317 10.49 8.99 9.90
CA ASP A 317 11.30 9.14 11.12
C ASP A 317 12.74 8.61 10.89
N ALA A 318 12.94 7.67 9.95
CA ALA A 318 14.25 7.34 9.35
C ALA A 318 14.39 8.03 7.99
N ASP A 319 14.90 7.38 6.95
CA ASP A 319 15.16 8.04 5.68
C ASP A 319 13.87 8.45 4.95
N GLY A 320 13.86 9.62 4.33
CA GLY A 320 12.71 10.01 3.51
C GLY A 320 12.59 9.13 2.27
N ILE A 321 13.70 8.91 1.61
CA ILE A 321 13.90 7.93 0.55
C ILE A 321 15.21 7.24 0.83
N ASP A 322 15.19 5.91 1.00
CA ASP A 322 16.35 5.04 1.01
C ASP A 322 16.40 4.18 -0.25
N THR A 323 17.57 4.01 -0.84
CA THR A 323 17.76 3.07 -1.95
C THR A 323 19.14 2.46 -1.95
N ASN A 324 19.19 1.15 -1.91
CA ASN A 324 20.42 0.39 -2.07
C ASN A 324 20.97 0.40 -3.51
N GLY A 325 20.39 1.19 -4.41
CA GLY A 325 20.74 1.22 -5.82
C GLY A 325 20.70 2.60 -6.45
N TYR A 326 19.74 2.83 -7.31
CA TYR A 326 19.68 4.00 -8.17
C TYR A 326 18.33 4.70 -8.09
N MET A 327 18.37 6.02 -8.27
CA MET A 327 17.18 6.85 -8.32
C MET A 327 17.22 7.76 -9.55
N ASP A 328 16.11 7.88 -10.26
CA ASP A 328 15.91 8.92 -11.26
C ASP A 328 14.57 9.64 -11.08
N MET A 329 14.58 10.93 -11.43
CA MET A 329 13.38 11.76 -11.40
C MET A 329 13.31 12.56 -12.71
N SER A 330 12.22 12.38 -13.44
CA SER A 330 11.95 13.08 -14.71
C SER A 330 10.78 14.04 -14.64
N GLY A 331 9.94 13.97 -13.61
CA GLY A 331 8.76 14.80 -13.44
C GLY A 331 8.22 14.77 -11.99
N GLY A 332 7.04 15.38 -11.79
CA GLY A 332 6.34 15.39 -10.51
C GLY A 332 6.84 16.42 -9.51
N VAL A 333 6.24 16.38 -8.32
CA VAL A 333 6.61 17.18 -7.15
C VAL A 333 6.84 16.22 -5.98
N VAL A 334 8.02 16.29 -5.37
CA VAL A 334 8.41 15.50 -4.22
C VAL A 334 8.73 16.43 -3.05
N ILE A 335 8.06 16.23 -1.92
CA ILE A 335 8.24 16.97 -0.69
C ILE A 335 8.62 15.96 0.40
N ILE A 336 9.78 16.12 1.02
CA ILE A 336 10.26 15.26 2.09
C ILE A 336 10.49 16.07 3.35
N ASN A 337 9.82 15.67 4.42
CA ASN A 337 10.13 16.04 5.78
C ASN A 337 10.79 14.81 6.43
N GLY A 338 12.09 14.73 6.27
CA GLY A 338 12.88 13.56 6.62
C GLY A 338 13.32 13.55 8.08
N PRO A 339 14.32 12.71 8.40
CA PRO A 339 14.73 12.43 9.76
C PRO A 339 15.35 13.65 10.44
N THR A 340 15.31 13.60 11.76
CA THR A 340 16.05 14.54 12.62
C THR A 340 17.33 13.94 13.15
N GLU A 341 17.48 12.63 13.09
CA GLU A 341 18.63 11.88 13.57
C GLU A 341 19.79 11.86 12.56
N MET A 342 21.03 11.88 13.08
CA MET A 342 22.21 12.11 12.24
C MET A 342 22.64 10.91 11.39
N MET A 343 22.13 9.71 11.68
CA MET A 343 22.49 8.50 10.92
C MET A 343 21.61 8.29 9.69
N ASN A 344 20.60 9.13 9.49
CA ASN A 344 19.64 9.09 8.40
C ASN A 344 19.66 10.39 7.60
N GLY A 345 19.14 10.40 6.38
CA GLY A 345 19.03 11.54 5.48
C GLY A 345 17.62 11.72 4.92
N ALA A 346 17.29 12.91 4.45
CA ALA A 346 16.03 13.07 3.71
C ALA A 346 16.04 12.27 2.40
N ILE A 347 17.23 12.00 1.85
CA ILE A 347 17.50 11.17 0.70
C ILE A 347 18.80 10.42 1.00
N ASP A 348 18.78 9.10 0.94
CA ASP A 348 19.94 8.24 0.93
C ASP A 348 19.89 7.31 -0.31
N TYR A 349 20.98 7.22 -1.04
CA TYR A 349 21.15 6.27 -2.14
C TYR A 349 22.50 5.54 -2.02
N GLY A 350 23.06 5.52 -0.81
CA GLY A 350 24.31 4.86 -0.50
C GLY A 350 25.43 5.25 -1.45
N SER A 351 25.98 4.26 -2.15
CA SER A 351 27.02 4.43 -3.18
C SER A 351 26.46 4.53 -4.61
N GLY A 352 25.13 4.54 -4.80
CA GLY A 352 24.43 4.62 -6.07
C GLY A 352 24.44 6.00 -6.71
N THR A 353 23.38 6.34 -7.43
CA THR A 353 23.23 7.65 -8.06
C THR A 353 21.80 8.13 -8.03
N PHE A 354 21.61 9.43 -7.81
CA PHE A 354 20.36 10.12 -8.01
C PHE A 354 20.47 11.07 -9.22
N LYS A 355 19.79 10.73 -10.32
CA LYS A 355 19.72 11.55 -11.52
C LYS A 355 18.40 12.30 -11.62
N ILE A 356 18.46 13.64 -11.67
CA ILE A 356 17.28 14.46 -11.90
C ILE A 356 17.32 15.16 -13.25
N THR A 357 16.26 15.03 -14.04
CA THR A 357 16.12 15.60 -15.39
C THR A 357 14.90 16.51 -15.52
N GLY A 358 13.97 16.46 -14.57
CA GLY A 358 12.76 17.27 -14.50
C GLY A 358 12.08 17.15 -13.14
N GLY A 359 10.96 17.86 -12.97
CA GLY A 359 10.19 17.88 -11.73
C GLY A 359 10.72 18.86 -10.68
N THR A 360 10.12 18.81 -9.50
CA THR A 360 10.54 19.63 -8.34
C THR A 360 10.70 18.73 -7.12
N ILE A 361 11.85 18.80 -6.47
CA ILE A 361 12.08 18.14 -5.19
C ILE A 361 12.48 19.16 -4.14
N ILE A 362 11.86 19.08 -2.96
CA ILE A 362 12.22 19.80 -1.74
C ILE A 362 12.34 18.75 -0.65
N ALA A 363 13.55 18.51 -0.17
CA ALA A 363 13.80 17.55 0.89
C ALA A 363 14.54 18.24 2.03
N VAL A 364 14.01 18.11 3.24
CA VAL A 364 14.63 18.64 4.45
C VAL A 364 14.80 17.52 5.48
N GLY A 365 15.92 17.52 6.19
CA GLY A 365 16.22 16.49 7.16
C GLY A 365 17.49 16.76 7.93
N SER A 366 18.12 15.71 8.45
CA SER A 366 19.43 15.80 9.10
C SER A 366 20.52 16.21 8.10
N SER A 367 21.66 16.63 8.58
CA SER A 367 22.84 16.88 7.74
C SER A 367 23.88 15.76 7.80
N GLY A 368 23.63 14.73 8.62
CA GLY A 368 24.62 13.67 8.85
C GLY A 368 24.83 12.79 7.63
N MET A 369 23.74 12.34 6.99
CA MET A 369 23.74 11.51 5.79
C MET A 369 23.14 12.26 4.58
N ALA A 370 23.07 13.60 4.62
CA ALA A 370 22.40 14.38 3.58
C ALA A 370 23.05 14.21 2.21
N GLN A 371 22.31 13.64 1.28
CA GLN A 371 22.66 13.47 -0.12
C GLN A 371 21.73 14.33 -1.01
N GLY A 372 22.23 14.70 -2.17
CA GLY A 372 21.49 15.43 -3.20
C GLY A 372 21.71 14.83 -4.57
N PRO A 373 21.03 15.33 -5.64
CA PRO A 373 21.22 14.81 -6.98
C PRO A 373 22.68 14.78 -7.42
N THR A 374 23.06 13.78 -8.20
CA THR A 374 24.43 13.58 -8.71
C THR A 374 24.71 14.43 -9.94
N ALA A 375 25.99 14.57 -10.27
CA ALA A 375 26.45 15.36 -11.44
C ALA A 375 26.00 14.78 -12.80
N THR A 376 25.44 13.56 -12.82
CA THR A 376 24.82 12.96 -14.00
C THR A 376 23.46 13.57 -14.36
N SER A 377 22.92 14.44 -13.49
CA SER A 377 21.69 15.19 -13.70
C SER A 377 21.81 16.21 -14.83
N THR A 378 20.68 16.62 -15.40
CA THR A 378 20.60 17.72 -16.37
C THR A 378 19.85 18.93 -15.84
N GLN A 379 19.23 18.82 -14.67
CA GLN A 379 18.56 19.90 -13.95
C GLN A 379 19.42 20.35 -12.77
N TYR A 380 19.50 21.69 -12.57
CA TYR A 380 20.25 22.25 -11.46
C TYR A 380 19.66 21.86 -10.09
N SER A 381 20.54 21.59 -9.15
CA SER A 381 20.19 21.27 -7.76
C SER A 381 21.10 21.96 -6.77
N VAL A 382 20.58 22.15 -5.57
CA VAL A 382 21.30 22.74 -4.43
C VAL A 382 21.12 21.85 -3.21
N LEU A 383 22.23 21.49 -2.56
CA LEU A 383 22.27 20.91 -1.22
C LEU A 383 22.82 21.97 -0.27
N VAL A 384 22.06 22.32 0.74
CA VAL A 384 22.49 23.27 1.79
C VAL A 384 22.59 22.52 3.11
N ASN A 385 23.78 22.50 3.70
CA ASN A 385 24.03 22.03 5.06
C ASN A 385 24.16 23.22 6.01
N LEU A 386 23.28 23.29 7.01
CA LEU A 386 23.23 24.33 8.00
C LEU A 386 24.19 23.99 9.16
N ASN A 387 24.79 25.01 9.78
CA ASN A 387 25.72 24.82 10.89
C ASN A 387 25.06 24.24 12.17
N SER A 388 23.75 24.29 12.26
CA SER A 388 22.99 23.78 13.40
C SER A 388 21.55 23.43 12.99
N PRO A 389 20.90 22.46 13.68
CA PRO A 389 19.49 22.16 13.48
C PRO A 389 18.61 23.41 13.62
N GLN A 390 17.59 23.47 12.78
CA GLN A 390 16.59 24.54 12.79
C GLN A 390 15.24 23.95 13.20
N THR A 391 14.59 24.58 14.14
CA THR A 391 13.16 24.29 14.39
C THR A 391 12.33 24.65 13.15
N PRO A 392 11.16 24.03 12.94
CA PRO A 392 10.30 24.34 11.80
C PRO A 392 10.08 25.83 11.60
N ARG A 393 10.45 26.32 10.44
CA ARG A 393 10.29 27.74 10.02
C ARG A 393 10.34 27.84 8.51
N LEU A 394 9.78 28.91 7.94
CA LEU A 394 9.80 29.13 6.51
C LEU A 394 11.23 29.10 5.95
N ILE A 395 11.36 28.43 4.84
CA ILE A 395 12.51 28.42 3.95
C ILE A 395 12.10 29.15 2.68
N ASN A 396 12.86 30.15 2.25
CA ASN A 396 12.57 30.83 1.00
C ASN A 396 13.85 31.01 0.18
N LEU A 397 13.80 30.57 -1.08
CA LEU A 397 14.88 30.75 -2.03
C LEU A 397 14.49 31.77 -3.09
N GLN A 398 15.37 32.73 -3.31
CA GLN A 398 15.19 33.80 -4.30
C GLN A 398 16.46 33.95 -5.18
N LYS A 399 16.27 34.32 -6.43
CA LYS A 399 17.37 34.91 -7.22
C LYS A 399 17.85 36.20 -6.59
N ALA A 400 19.07 36.64 -6.90
CA ALA A 400 19.59 37.94 -6.45
C ALA A 400 18.69 39.10 -6.90
N SER A 401 17.91 38.96 -7.95
CA SER A 401 16.91 39.92 -8.42
C SER A 401 15.71 40.09 -7.50
N GLY A 402 15.51 39.20 -6.52
CA GLY A 402 14.33 39.13 -5.65
C GLY A 402 13.21 38.21 -6.18
N GLU A 403 13.38 37.58 -7.32
CA GLU A 403 12.42 36.59 -7.85
C GLU A 403 12.40 35.35 -6.94
N VAL A 404 11.23 35.03 -6.40
CA VAL A 404 11.03 33.86 -5.51
C VAL A 404 11.03 32.60 -6.35
N ILE A 405 11.86 31.63 -5.97
CA ILE A 405 11.91 30.29 -6.56
C ILE A 405 10.97 29.36 -5.82
N PHE A 406 11.05 29.32 -4.48
CA PHE A 406 10.09 28.61 -3.63
C PHE A 406 10.00 29.25 -2.24
N THR A 407 8.87 28.97 -1.58
CA THR A 407 8.68 29.19 -0.15
C THR A 407 8.12 27.89 0.44
N PHE A 408 8.76 27.37 1.47
CA PHE A 408 8.40 26.09 2.07
C PHE A 408 8.38 26.18 3.60
N SER A 409 7.42 25.52 4.22
CA SER A 409 7.28 25.39 5.67
C SER A 409 7.46 23.94 6.08
N PRO A 410 8.64 23.49 6.48
CA PRO A 410 8.86 22.15 6.97
C PRO A 410 8.05 21.87 8.23
N THR A 411 7.68 20.60 8.42
CA THR A 411 6.94 20.14 9.61
C THR A 411 7.87 19.62 10.70
N LYS A 412 9.08 19.17 10.35
CA LYS A 412 10.08 18.62 11.26
C LYS A 412 11.27 19.58 11.42
N THR A 413 12.06 19.39 12.48
CA THR A 413 13.39 19.99 12.63
C THR A 413 14.29 19.55 11.49
N PHE A 414 15.11 20.44 10.95
CA PHE A 414 15.98 20.16 9.81
C PHE A 414 17.36 20.81 9.97
N GLN A 415 18.34 20.23 9.31
CA GLN A 415 19.70 20.78 9.23
C GLN A 415 20.24 20.72 7.78
N SER A 416 19.58 19.99 6.90
CA SER A 416 19.86 19.97 5.46
C SER A 416 18.64 20.40 4.65
N ILE A 417 18.89 20.93 3.46
CA ILE A 417 17.87 21.31 2.48
C ILE A 417 18.39 20.87 1.11
N VAL A 418 17.71 19.94 0.47
CA VAL A 418 17.90 19.59 -0.94
C VAL A 418 16.79 20.24 -1.76
N PHE A 419 17.16 20.94 -2.80
CA PHE A 419 16.20 21.54 -3.72
C PHE A 419 16.63 21.40 -5.17
N SER A 420 15.73 20.98 -6.03
CA SER A 420 15.87 21.01 -7.49
C SER A 420 14.54 21.38 -8.14
N SER A 421 14.61 22.18 -9.19
CA SER A 421 13.43 22.62 -9.95
C SER A 421 13.86 23.12 -11.33
N PRO A 422 12.99 23.04 -12.35
CA PRO A 422 13.22 23.65 -13.66
C PRO A 422 13.45 25.18 -13.62
N GLN A 423 13.11 25.84 -12.51
CA GLN A 423 13.32 27.29 -12.34
C GLN A 423 14.75 27.65 -11.91
N LEU A 424 15.56 26.68 -11.48
CA LEU A 424 16.96 26.91 -11.16
C LEU A 424 17.79 27.08 -12.43
N ALA A 425 18.72 28.03 -12.37
CA ALA A 425 19.68 28.30 -13.44
C ALA A 425 21.00 28.76 -12.84
N THR A 426 22.03 28.91 -13.64
CA THR A 426 23.26 29.59 -13.20
C THR A 426 22.95 31.00 -12.74
N GLY A 427 23.57 31.45 -11.63
CA GLY A 427 23.34 32.79 -11.09
C GLY A 427 23.47 32.84 -9.56
N SER A 428 23.27 34.03 -9.01
CA SER A 428 23.35 34.27 -7.57
C SER A 428 21.99 34.19 -6.91
N TYR A 429 21.95 33.55 -5.73
CA TYR A 429 20.75 33.27 -4.97
C TYR A 429 20.88 33.68 -3.51
N ASN A 430 19.73 33.97 -2.90
CA ASN A 430 19.59 34.23 -1.47
C ASN A 430 18.69 33.18 -0.86
N LEU A 431 19.12 32.57 0.23
CA LEU A 431 18.29 31.66 1.03
C LEU A 431 17.94 32.36 2.36
N TYR A 432 16.65 32.42 2.64
CA TYR A 432 16.12 33.02 3.85
C TYR A 432 15.51 31.95 4.74
N LEU A 433 15.67 32.11 6.06
CA LEU A 433 15.01 31.31 7.07
C LEU A 433 14.11 32.20 7.94
N GLY A 434 12.89 31.73 8.21
CA GLY A 434 11.86 32.48 8.93
C GLY A 434 11.12 33.47 8.01
N GLY A 435 10.54 34.52 8.60
CA GLY A 435 9.67 35.42 7.87
C GLY A 435 8.22 34.98 7.79
N SER A 436 7.49 35.51 6.83
CA SER A 436 6.08 35.17 6.59
C SER A 436 5.76 35.19 5.10
N SER A 437 4.72 34.43 4.72
CA SER A 437 4.19 34.43 3.35
C SER A 437 2.68 34.66 3.39
N THR A 438 2.15 35.39 2.40
CA THR A 438 0.71 35.56 2.20
C THR A 438 0.16 34.59 1.15
N GLY A 439 1.00 33.70 0.60
CA GLY A 439 0.60 32.65 -0.33
C GLY A 439 -0.23 31.54 0.34
N THR A 440 -0.80 30.67 -0.47
CA THR A 440 -1.50 29.45 0.00
C THR A 440 -0.51 28.31 0.10
N ALA A 441 -0.46 27.64 1.26
CA ALA A 441 0.37 26.47 1.46
C ALA A 441 -0.41 25.18 1.23
N THR A 442 0.19 24.25 0.49
CA THR A 442 -0.22 22.86 0.41
C THR A 442 0.97 22.01 0.81
N ASP A 443 0.81 21.17 1.82
CA ASP A 443 1.89 20.35 2.41
C ASP A 443 3.19 21.12 2.69
N GLY A 444 3.04 22.36 3.13
CA GLY A 444 4.14 23.28 3.42
C GLY A 444 4.68 24.05 2.21
N LEU A 445 4.39 23.67 0.99
CA LEU A 445 4.81 24.39 -0.23
C LEU A 445 3.83 25.52 -0.54
N TYR A 446 4.35 26.75 -0.60
CA TYR A 446 3.56 27.95 -0.87
C TYR A 446 3.46 28.26 -2.35
N THR A 447 2.28 28.61 -2.78
CA THR A 447 1.99 29.12 -4.13
C THR A 447 1.43 30.54 -4.06
N GLY A 448 1.88 31.41 -4.97
CA GLY A 448 1.46 32.82 -5.02
C GLY A 448 1.87 33.62 -3.78
N GLY A 449 1.20 34.76 -3.60
CA GLY A 449 1.44 35.68 -2.48
C GLY A 449 2.80 36.38 -2.50
N THR A 450 3.12 37.00 -1.38
CA THR A 450 4.38 37.74 -1.16
C THR A 450 5.08 37.17 0.05
N TYR A 451 6.38 36.90 -0.08
CA TYR A 451 7.22 36.55 1.04
C TYR A 451 7.85 37.80 1.67
N THR A 452 7.71 37.93 2.97
CA THR A 452 8.41 38.95 3.79
C THR A 452 9.56 38.27 4.51
N PRO A 453 10.83 38.67 4.24
CA PRO A 453 12.00 38.02 4.83
C PRO A 453 12.00 38.07 6.37
N GLY A 454 12.47 36.98 6.99
CA GLY A 454 12.80 36.95 8.42
C GLY A 454 14.10 37.67 8.75
N THR A 455 14.50 37.59 10.02
CA THR A 455 15.73 38.22 10.50
C THR A 455 17.01 37.43 10.20
N LYS A 456 16.85 36.11 9.84
CA LYS A 456 17.99 35.22 9.59
C LYS A 456 18.15 34.97 8.11
N THR A 457 19.28 35.39 7.56
CA THR A 457 19.66 35.19 6.15
C THR A 457 20.97 34.44 6.11
N LEU A 458 21.07 33.42 5.28
CA LEU A 458 22.34 32.79 4.91
C LEU A 458 23.08 33.71 3.91
N SER A 459 24.41 33.60 3.87
CA SER A 459 25.22 34.32 2.88
C SER A 459 24.74 33.98 1.46
N PRO A 460 24.69 34.98 0.56
CA PRO A 460 24.38 34.70 -0.86
C PRO A 460 25.34 33.65 -1.43
N PHE A 461 24.84 32.82 -2.33
CA PHE A 461 25.62 31.79 -3.01
C PHE A 461 25.38 31.84 -4.52
N THR A 462 26.25 31.18 -5.26
CA THR A 462 26.15 31.12 -6.74
C THR A 462 26.01 29.68 -7.21
N ILE A 463 25.00 29.43 -8.02
CA ILE A 463 24.87 28.20 -8.81
C ILE A 463 25.71 28.39 -10.06
N SER A 464 26.75 27.56 -10.23
CA SER A 464 27.65 27.57 -11.38
C SER A 464 27.83 26.18 -12.04
N SER A 465 27.34 25.12 -11.38
CA SER A 465 27.37 23.72 -11.84
C SER A 465 26.01 23.08 -11.62
N ILE A 466 25.79 21.94 -12.25
CA ILE A 466 24.52 21.18 -12.14
C ILE A 466 24.20 20.89 -10.67
N VAL A 467 25.20 20.52 -9.89
CA VAL A 467 25.05 20.32 -8.45
C VAL A 467 25.85 21.40 -7.71
N THR A 468 25.21 22.05 -6.75
CA THR A 468 25.84 23.07 -5.89
C THR A 468 25.64 22.68 -4.43
N THR A 469 26.73 22.50 -3.68
CA THR A 469 26.69 22.22 -2.24
C THR A 469 27.15 23.44 -1.46
N ILE A 470 26.36 23.83 -0.43
CA ILE A 470 26.60 24.99 0.44
C ILE A 470 26.71 24.48 1.88
N GLY A 471 27.70 25.01 2.60
CA GLY A 471 28.03 24.59 3.96
C GLY A 471 28.92 23.37 4.00
N GLY A 472 29.57 23.13 5.15
CA GLY A 472 30.34 21.89 5.38
C GLY A 472 29.38 20.77 5.74
N GLY A 473 29.29 19.76 4.92
CA GLY A 473 28.63 18.53 5.31
C GLY A 473 29.36 17.94 6.54
N GLY A 474 28.59 17.50 7.54
CA GLY A 474 29.09 16.58 8.57
C GLY A 474 29.29 15.19 8.00
N GLY A 475 29.73 15.07 6.75
CA GLY A 475 30.03 13.80 6.14
C GLY A 475 31.14 13.13 6.92
N PHE A 476 30.86 12.00 7.50
CA PHE A 476 31.91 11.05 7.89
C PHE A 476 32.64 10.63 6.61
N PHE A 477 33.66 11.38 6.22
CA PHE A 477 34.68 10.83 5.36
C PHE A 477 35.43 9.78 6.20
N TRP A 478 35.05 8.53 6.06
CA TRP A 478 35.95 7.45 6.45
C TRP A 478 37.13 7.44 5.47
N PRO A 479 38.35 7.32 5.97
CA PRO A 479 39.56 7.33 5.16
C PRO A 479 39.67 6.15 4.21
#